data_649f21e60dcc31d88771b4e6aaeec33a
#
_entry.id   649f21e60dcc31d88771b4e6aaeec33a
#
_cell.length_a   1.000
_cell.length_b   1.000
_cell.length_c   1.000
_cell.angle_alpha   90.00
_cell.angle_beta   90.00
_cell.angle_gamma   90.00
#
_symmetry.space_group_name_H-M   'P 1'
#
loop_
_entity.id
_entity.type
_entity.pdbx_description
1 polymer ?
#
loop_
_entity_poly.entity_id
_entity_poly.type
_entity_poly.pdbx_seq_one_letter_code
_entity_poly.pdbx_strand_id
1 'polypeptide(L)'
;MTTSESADNVLPPVDQYVAGLARKRMAAGVLFRDKAGRVLLLEPSYKPNWEIPGGAVDADESPWATATRELAEELGWERPLGRLLVVDYVRPQDSRPEGVVFVFDGGVLDETDLVGMVFTDGEILSAGFHSLDEARNKVKPLLADRLAVALQAAEQGATALCEQGRRVA
;
A
#
# COMPACT_ATOMS: atom_id res chain seq x y z
N MET A 1 -17.16 7.93 -59.17
CA MET A 1 -17.99 7.73 -57.98
C MET A 1 -17.32 6.65 -57.12
N THR A 2 -16.53 7.06 -56.17
CA THR A 2 -15.85 6.15 -55.20
C THR A 2 -16.70 6.10 -53.96
N THR A 3 -17.38 4.96 -53.75
CA THR A 3 -18.09 4.66 -52.51
C THR A 3 -17.07 4.42 -51.45
N SER A 4 -17.01 5.33 -50.47
CA SER A 4 -16.31 5.14 -49.21
C SER A 4 -17.07 4.10 -48.43
N GLU A 5 -16.54 2.87 -48.31
CA GLU A 5 -16.96 1.89 -47.35
C GLU A 5 -16.62 2.45 -45.97
N SER A 6 -17.66 2.83 -45.21
CA SER A 6 -17.56 3.05 -43.77
C SER A 6 -17.24 1.70 -43.15
N ALA A 7 -16.02 1.52 -42.66
CA ALA A 7 -15.68 0.40 -41.83
C ALA A 7 -16.60 0.46 -40.60
N ASP A 8 -17.57 -0.46 -40.53
CA ASP A 8 -18.40 -0.66 -39.36
C ASP A 8 -17.46 -0.92 -38.16
N ASN A 9 -17.39 0.03 -37.24
CA ASN A 9 -16.60 -0.05 -36.01
C ASN A 9 -17.33 -1.01 -35.06
N VAL A 10 -17.28 -2.32 -35.38
CA VAL A 10 -17.86 -3.35 -34.56
C VAL A 10 -16.94 -3.55 -33.36
N LEU A 11 -17.43 -3.17 -32.16
CA LEU A 11 -16.70 -3.42 -30.93
C LEU A 11 -16.50 -4.92 -30.71
N PRO A 12 -15.33 -5.35 -30.23
CA PRO A 12 -15.09 -6.75 -29.92
C PRO A 12 -16.03 -7.23 -28.80
N PRO A 13 -16.32 -8.54 -28.71
CA PRO A 13 -17.02 -9.11 -27.57
C PRO A 13 -16.41 -8.68 -26.25
N VAL A 14 -17.22 -8.51 -25.21
CA VAL A 14 -16.79 -7.95 -23.91
C VAL A 14 -15.63 -8.74 -23.30
N ASP A 15 -15.65 -10.05 -23.40
CA ASP A 15 -14.59 -10.93 -22.91
C ASP A 15 -13.24 -10.69 -23.62
N GLN A 16 -13.25 -10.50 -24.93
CA GLN A 16 -12.06 -10.14 -25.70
C GLN A 16 -11.55 -8.74 -25.37
N TYR A 17 -12.48 -7.78 -25.22
CA TYR A 17 -12.13 -6.43 -24.80
C TYR A 17 -11.47 -6.43 -23.41
N VAL A 18 -12.09 -7.09 -22.42
CA VAL A 18 -11.57 -7.18 -21.04
C VAL A 18 -10.23 -7.92 -20.98
N ALA A 19 -10.05 -8.98 -21.79
CA ALA A 19 -8.79 -9.70 -21.86
C ALA A 19 -7.62 -8.83 -22.40
N GLY A 20 -7.94 -7.83 -23.24
CA GLY A 20 -6.97 -6.88 -23.78
C GLY A 20 -6.60 -5.72 -22.85
N LEU A 21 -7.31 -5.52 -21.73
CA LEU A 21 -7.03 -4.42 -20.81
C LEU A 21 -5.73 -4.65 -20.04
N ALA A 22 -4.97 -3.56 -19.84
CA ALA A 22 -3.78 -3.60 -19.01
C ALA A 22 -4.14 -3.93 -17.56
N ARG A 23 -3.45 -4.91 -16.98
CA ARG A 23 -3.61 -5.30 -15.58
C ARG A 23 -2.52 -4.64 -14.75
N LYS A 24 -2.90 -4.20 -13.55
CA LYS A 24 -1.97 -3.61 -12.59
C LYS A 24 -1.95 -4.46 -11.34
N ARG A 25 -0.75 -4.74 -10.81
CA ARG A 25 -0.64 -5.32 -9.48
C ARG A 25 -1.12 -4.31 -8.45
N MET A 26 -1.72 -4.79 -7.37
CA MET A 26 -2.11 -3.94 -6.24
C MET A 26 -1.43 -4.40 -4.97
N ALA A 27 -1.25 -3.46 -4.05
CA ALA A 27 -0.80 -3.73 -2.69
C ALA A 27 -1.55 -2.80 -1.73
N ALA A 28 -1.71 -3.23 -0.49
CA ALA A 28 -2.32 -2.45 0.56
C ALA A 28 -1.46 -2.48 1.81
N GLY A 29 -1.31 -1.35 2.48
CA GLY A 29 -0.59 -1.22 3.74
C GLY A 29 -1.34 -0.35 4.73
N VAL A 30 -0.92 -0.39 5.98
CA VAL A 30 -1.53 0.34 7.08
C VAL A 30 -0.48 1.22 7.76
N LEU A 31 -0.77 2.51 7.85
CA LEU A 31 0.04 3.48 8.59
C LEU A 31 -0.44 3.55 10.04
N PHE A 32 0.31 2.98 10.95
CA PHE A 32 0.20 3.29 12.37
C PHE A 32 1.24 4.33 12.76
N ARG A 33 0.87 5.21 13.67
CA ARG A 33 1.76 6.23 14.23
C ARG A 33 1.59 6.33 15.73
N ASP A 34 2.60 6.82 16.42
CA ASP A 34 2.46 7.18 17.83
C ASP A 34 2.07 8.66 18.00
N LYS A 35 1.93 9.09 19.26
CA LYS A 35 1.60 10.49 19.61
C LYS A 35 2.69 11.50 19.21
N ALA A 36 3.92 11.04 18.99
CA ALA A 36 5.04 11.85 18.51
C ALA A 36 5.13 11.91 16.97
N GLY A 37 4.23 11.21 16.24
CA GLY A 37 4.24 11.12 14.79
C GLY A 37 5.28 10.14 14.24
N ARG A 38 5.88 9.28 15.09
CA ARG A 38 6.74 8.18 14.64
C ARG A 38 5.89 7.09 14.01
N VAL A 39 6.38 6.46 12.95
CA VAL A 39 5.67 5.40 12.22
C VAL A 39 6.05 4.02 12.76
N LEU A 40 5.07 3.13 12.84
CA LEU A 40 5.32 1.72 13.11
C LEU A 40 5.91 1.06 11.87
N LEU A 41 7.09 0.48 12.02
CA LEU A 41 7.73 -0.33 10.99
C LEU A 41 7.94 -1.76 11.51
N LEU A 42 7.88 -2.71 10.59
CA LEU A 42 8.11 -4.13 10.78
C LEU A 42 9.46 -4.52 10.17
N GLU A 43 10.22 -5.34 10.86
CA GLU A 43 11.46 -5.93 10.38
C GLU A 43 11.16 -7.31 9.78
N PRO A 44 11.18 -7.47 8.43
CA PRO A 44 10.94 -8.76 7.83
C PRO A 44 12.18 -9.67 7.94
N SER A 45 11.96 -10.99 8.05
CA SER A 45 13.04 -11.98 8.14
C SER A 45 13.74 -12.24 6.79
N TYR A 46 13.08 -11.99 5.68
CA TYR A 46 13.47 -12.41 4.33
C TYR A 46 14.09 -11.31 3.46
N LYS A 47 14.17 -10.08 3.95
CA LYS A 47 14.75 -8.93 3.23
C LYS A 47 15.30 -7.88 4.20
N PRO A 48 16.28 -7.07 3.78
CA PRO A 48 16.94 -6.11 4.67
C PRO A 48 16.11 -4.84 4.93
N ASN A 49 15.16 -4.50 4.05
CA ASN A 49 14.38 -3.29 4.19
C ASN A 49 13.13 -3.55 5.04
N TRP A 50 12.93 -2.69 6.03
CA TRP A 50 11.73 -2.65 6.85
C TRP A 50 10.52 -2.16 6.04
N GLU A 51 9.32 -2.49 6.49
CA GLU A 51 8.07 -2.12 5.84
C GLU A 51 7.00 -1.70 6.85
N ILE A 52 5.92 -1.10 6.39
CA ILE A 52 4.67 -0.99 7.16
C ILE A 52 3.89 -2.30 7.05
N PRO A 53 3.00 -2.61 8.00
CA PRO A 53 2.08 -3.74 7.87
C PRO A 53 1.34 -3.72 6.55
N GLY A 54 1.28 -4.86 5.85
CA GLY A 54 0.57 -4.98 4.59
C GLY A 54 1.25 -5.87 3.56
N GLY A 55 0.57 -6.10 2.43
CA GLY A 55 1.04 -7.01 1.41
C GLY A 55 0.40 -6.81 0.04
N ALA A 56 0.59 -7.81 -0.81
CA ALA A 56 -0.01 -7.85 -2.14
C ALA A 56 -1.50 -8.17 -2.05
N VAL A 57 -2.29 -7.55 -2.92
CA VAL A 57 -3.71 -7.86 -3.06
C VAL A 57 -3.86 -9.13 -3.87
N ASP A 58 -4.53 -10.12 -3.31
CA ASP A 58 -4.82 -11.39 -3.95
C ASP A 58 -5.95 -11.27 -4.99
N ALA A 59 -6.09 -12.31 -5.83
CA ALA A 59 -7.21 -12.38 -6.76
C ALA A 59 -8.54 -12.35 -6.00
N ASP A 60 -9.49 -11.58 -6.52
CA ASP A 60 -10.84 -11.41 -5.94
C ASP A 60 -10.86 -10.75 -4.55
N GLU A 61 -9.74 -10.21 -4.08
CA GLU A 61 -9.62 -9.46 -2.83
C GLU A 61 -9.64 -7.96 -3.08
N SER A 62 -10.25 -7.19 -2.19
CA SER A 62 -10.15 -5.73 -2.22
C SER A 62 -8.91 -5.24 -1.45
N PRO A 63 -8.35 -4.06 -1.77
CA PRO A 63 -7.24 -3.49 -0.99
C PRO A 63 -7.56 -3.32 0.50
N TRP A 64 -8.82 -3.06 0.85
CA TRP A 64 -9.27 -2.99 2.24
C TRP A 64 -9.22 -4.36 2.93
N ALA A 65 -9.71 -5.41 2.26
CA ALA A 65 -9.68 -6.77 2.79
C ALA A 65 -8.23 -7.25 2.97
N THR A 66 -7.35 -6.98 1.99
CA THR A 66 -5.92 -7.27 2.09
C THR A 66 -5.30 -6.62 3.32
N ALA A 67 -5.50 -5.30 3.51
CA ALA A 67 -4.93 -4.60 4.66
C ALA A 67 -5.42 -5.18 5.99
N THR A 68 -6.68 -5.61 6.07
CA THR A 68 -7.25 -6.24 7.28
C THR A 68 -6.64 -7.64 7.51
N ARG A 69 -6.52 -8.45 6.47
CA ARG A 69 -5.93 -9.80 6.54
C ARG A 69 -4.47 -9.73 6.97
N GLU A 70 -3.68 -8.86 6.35
CA GLU A 70 -2.25 -8.69 6.67
C GLU A 70 -2.03 -8.26 8.12
N LEU A 71 -2.89 -7.40 8.69
CA LEU A 71 -2.79 -7.06 10.12
C LEU A 71 -3.00 -8.30 11.02
N ALA A 72 -3.92 -9.18 10.65
CA ALA A 72 -4.15 -10.40 11.41
C ALA A 72 -3.00 -11.39 11.26
N GLU A 73 -2.45 -11.55 10.06
CA GLU A 73 -1.36 -12.48 9.75
C GLU A 73 -0.03 -12.01 10.35
N GLU A 74 0.37 -10.74 10.12
CA GLU A 74 1.65 -10.21 10.55
C GLU A 74 1.71 -9.86 12.04
N LEU A 75 0.60 -9.35 12.62
CA LEU A 75 0.59 -8.77 13.98
C LEU A 75 -0.38 -9.47 14.94
N GLY A 76 -1.20 -10.40 14.47
CA GLY A 76 -2.26 -11.01 15.27
C GLY A 76 -3.38 -10.01 15.63
N TRP A 77 -3.59 -8.96 14.84
CA TRP A 77 -4.50 -7.88 15.16
C TRP A 77 -5.78 -7.89 14.33
N GLU A 78 -6.90 -7.87 15.01
CA GLU A 78 -8.23 -7.56 14.45
C GLU A 78 -8.60 -6.12 14.85
N ARG A 79 -8.16 -5.14 14.08
CA ARG A 79 -8.43 -3.73 14.33
C ARG A 79 -9.15 -3.09 13.15
N PRO A 80 -10.13 -2.19 13.39
CA PRO A 80 -10.75 -1.45 12.32
C PRO A 80 -9.74 -0.50 11.67
N LEU A 81 -9.78 -0.43 10.35
CA LEU A 81 -9.00 0.54 9.57
C LEU A 81 -9.73 1.88 9.56
N GLY A 82 -8.97 2.94 9.54
CA GLY A 82 -9.44 4.30 9.29
C GLY A 82 -9.54 4.60 7.80
N ARG A 83 -9.49 5.88 7.47
CA ARG A 83 -9.62 6.35 6.09
C ARG A 83 -8.47 5.91 5.20
N LEU A 84 -8.70 5.95 3.89
CA LEU A 84 -7.64 5.88 2.89
C LEU A 84 -6.80 7.16 2.95
N LEU A 85 -5.50 7.02 3.11
CA LEU A 85 -4.53 8.13 3.19
C LEU A 85 -3.85 8.39 1.85
N VAL A 86 -3.46 7.32 1.15
CA VAL A 86 -2.68 7.42 -0.09
C VAL A 86 -3.17 6.40 -1.10
N VAL A 87 -3.30 6.84 -2.36
CA VAL A 87 -3.30 6.00 -3.55
C VAL A 87 -2.06 6.38 -4.35
N ASP A 88 -1.14 5.44 -4.55
CA ASP A 88 0.14 5.69 -5.21
C ASP A 88 0.31 4.81 -6.45
N TYR A 89 0.40 5.43 -7.62
CA TYR A 89 0.77 4.74 -8.84
C TYR A 89 2.29 4.51 -8.87
N VAL A 90 2.69 3.27 -9.05
CA VAL A 90 4.09 2.84 -9.12
C VAL A 90 4.40 2.37 -10.53
N ARG A 91 5.35 3.02 -11.19
CA ARG A 91 5.82 2.65 -12.54
C ARG A 91 6.47 1.27 -12.54
N PRO A 92 6.55 0.62 -13.70
CA PRO A 92 7.32 -0.61 -13.83
C PRO A 92 8.77 -0.39 -13.34
N GLN A 93 9.28 -1.32 -12.57
CA GLN A 93 10.66 -1.31 -12.08
C GLN A 93 11.23 -2.72 -12.14
N ASP A 94 12.40 -2.88 -12.74
CA ASP A 94 13.07 -4.17 -12.90
C ASP A 94 12.14 -5.24 -13.52
N SER A 95 11.95 -6.35 -12.81
CA SER A 95 11.05 -7.43 -13.20
C SER A 95 9.60 -7.22 -12.71
N ARG A 96 9.29 -6.11 -12.03
CA ARG A 96 7.95 -5.86 -11.46
C ARG A 96 7.14 -4.98 -12.41
N PRO A 97 5.94 -5.42 -12.83
CA PRO A 97 5.04 -4.58 -13.59
C PRO A 97 4.54 -3.40 -12.75
N GLU A 98 3.96 -2.43 -13.43
CA GLU A 98 3.31 -1.28 -12.78
C GLU A 98 2.25 -1.72 -11.76
N GLY A 99 1.99 -0.86 -10.79
CA GLY A 99 1.04 -1.18 -9.73
C GLY A 99 0.41 0.03 -9.09
N VAL A 100 -0.56 -0.23 -8.23
CA VAL A 100 -1.22 0.76 -7.38
C VAL A 100 -1.11 0.30 -5.93
N VAL A 101 -0.68 1.20 -5.07
CA VAL A 101 -0.54 0.94 -3.62
C VAL A 101 -1.52 1.81 -2.86
N PHE A 102 -2.25 1.18 -1.95
CA PHE A 102 -3.21 1.81 -1.06
C PHE A 102 -2.62 1.85 0.36
N VAL A 103 -2.69 3.01 1.03
CA VAL A 103 -2.28 3.13 2.44
C VAL A 103 -3.46 3.61 3.24
N PHE A 104 -3.87 2.81 4.23
CA PHE A 104 -4.95 3.13 5.14
C PHE A 104 -4.44 3.65 6.48
N ASP A 105 -5.24 4.44 7.16
CA ASP A 105 -4.96 4.92 8.51
C ASP A 105 -5.23 3.81 9.53
N GLY A 106 -4.19 3.36 10.22
CA GLY A 106 -4.29 2.44 11.35
C GLY A 106 -4.55 3.13 12.69
N GLY A 107 -4.46 4.47 12.72
CA GLY A 107 -4.63 5.27 13.91
C GLY A 107 -3.36 5.48 14.70
N VAL A 108 -3.56 5.93 15.94
CA VAL A 108 -2.48 6.24 16.88
C VAL A 108 -2.37 5.10 17.91
N LEU A 109 -1.16 4.63 18.09
CA LEU A 109 -0.79 3.58 19.02
C LEU A 109 0.16 4.12 20.10
N ASP A 110 0.43 3.33 21.12
CA ASP A 110 1.51 3.57 22.08
C ASP A 110 2.39 2.32 22.24
N GLU A 111 3.45 2.45 23.01
CA GLU A 111 4.41 1.36 23.24
C GLU A 111 3.74 0.11 23.88
N THR A 112 2.64 0.28 24.61
CA THR A 112 1.93 -0.85 25.24
C THR A 112 1.14 -1.67 24.23
N ASP A 113 0.72 -1.08 23.10
CA ASP A 113 0.09 -1.80 22.00
C ASP A 113 1.06 -2.82 21.37
N LEU A 114 2.38 -2.50 21.34
CA LEU A 114 3.40 -3.38 20.77
C LEU A 114 3.59 -4.66 21.60
N VAL A 115 3.35 -4.60 22.91
CA VAL A 115 3.52 -5.76 23.81
C VAL A 115 2.55 -6.89 23.46
N GLY A 116 1.41 -6.56 22.87
CA GLY A 116 0.39 -7.54 22.44
C GLY A 116 0.57 -8.09 21.03
N MET A 117 1.63 -7.71 20.31
CA MET A 117 1.90 -8.23 18.98
C MET A 117 2.35 -9.70 19.05
N VAL A 118 1.81 -10.50 18.16
CA VAL A 118 2.17 -11.92 18.02
C VAL A 118 2.60 -12.17 16.58
N PHE A 119 3.88 -12.37 16.37
CA PHE A 119 4.45 -12.73 15.06
C PHE A 119 4.31 -14.25 14.88
N THR A 120 3.26 -14.66 14.14
CA THR A 120 2.84 -16.07 14.09
C THR A 120 3.53 -16.89 13.02
N ASP A 121 3.98 -16.28 11.95
CA ASP A 121 4.47 -16.97 10.75
C ASP A 121 6.00 -16.96 10.59
N GLY A 122 6.71 -16.25 11.46
CA GLY A 122 8.17 -16.08 11.37
C GLY A 122 8.61 -15.14 10.24
N GLU A 123 7.69 -14.46 9.58
CA GLU A 123 8.01 -13.48 8.54
C GLU A 123 8.49 -12.15 9.15
N ILE A 124 8.01 -11.80 10.34
CA ILE A 124 8.38 -10.58 11.06
C ILE A 124 9.28 -10.93 12.25
N LEU A 125 10.43 -10.28 12.34
CA LEU A 125 11.40 -10.43 13.42
C LEU A 125 11.13 -9.47 14.58
N SER A 126 10.78 -8.24 14.26
CA SER A 126 10.53 -7.18 15.25
C SER A 126 9.64 -6.07 14.68
N ALA A 127 9.11 -5.26 15.58
CA ALA A 127 8.36 -4.06 15.23
C ALA A 127 8.76 -2.91 16.16
N GLY A 128 8.70 -1.67 15.65
CA GLY A 128 9.04 -0.50 16.45
C GLY A 128 8.63 0.81 15.80
N PHE A 129 8.50 1.85 16.63
CA PHE A 129 8.24 3.21 16.18
C PHE A 129 9.54 3.91 15.76
N HIS A 130 9.52 4.53 14.60
CA HIS A 130 10.64 5.25 14.01
C HIS A 130 10.18 6.62 13.51
N SER A 131 11.00 7.65 13.78
CA SER A 131 10.83 8.94 13.11
C SER A 131 10.95 8.78 11.59
N LEU A 132 10.44 9.73 10.83
CA LEU A 132 10.57 9.67 9.36
C LEU A 132 12.03 9.65 8.91
N ASP A 133 12.92 10.34 9.63
CA ASP A 133 14.36 10.36 9.32
C ASP A 133 15.01 9.00 9.59
N GLU A 134 14.67 8.32 10.68
CA GLU A 134 15.11 6.95 10.96
C GLU A 134 14.54 5.96 9.95
N ALA A 135 13.26 6.12 9.60
CA ALA A 135 12.58 5.29 8.61
C ALA A 135 13.28 5.35 7.24
N ARG A 136 13.75 6.52 6.81
CA ARG A 136 14.50 6.69 5.55
C ARG A 136 15.75 5.80 5.44
N ASN A 137 16.35 5.44 6.56
CA ASN A 137 17.52 4.54 6.61
C ASN A 137 17.15 3.06 6.67
N LYS A 138 15.89 2.74 6.95
CA LYS A 138 15.41 1.36 7.12
C LYS A 138 14.58 0.87 5.94
N VAL A 139 13.76 1.72 5.34
CA VAL A 139 12.87 1.35 4.26
C VAL A 139 13.43 1.74 2.89
N LYS A 140 12.85 1.21 1.82
CA LYS A 140 13.17 1.68 0.46
C LYS A 140 12.79 3.15 0.26
N PRO A 141 13.54 3.94 -0.52
CA PRO A 141 13.27 5.36 -0.74
C PRO A 141 11.83 5.66 -1.16
N LEU A 142 11.26 4.85 -2.06
CA LEU A 142 9.87 4.99 -2.49
C LEU A 142 8.86 4.87 -1.34
N LEU A 143 9.11 3.96 -0.40
CA LEU A 143 8.25 3.83 0.79
C LEU A 143 8.45 5.02 1.72
N ALA A 144 9.67 5.49 1.92
CA ALA A 144 9.93 6.67 2.75
C ALA A 144 9.21 7.92 2.23
N ASP A 145 9.23 8.15 0.92
CA ASP A 145 8.52 9.27 0.29
C ASP A 145 7.00 9.12 0.46
N ARG A 146 6.47 7.92 0.27
CA ARG A 146 5.04 7.61 0.48
C ARG A 146 4.62 7.80 1.94
N LEU A 147 5.45 7.41 2.90
CA LEU A 147 5.19 7.61 4.33
C LEU A 147 5.12 9.09 4.70
N ALA A 148 5.99 9.92 4.14
CA ALA A 148 5.93 11.36 4.35
C ALA A 148 4.58 11.96 3.89
N VAL A 149 4.09 11.54 2.72
CA VAL A 149 2.78 11.98 2.22
C VAL A 149 1.64 11.40 3.08
N ALA A 150 1.74 10.13 3.49
CA ALA A 150 0.70 9.49 4.29
C ALA A 150 0.55 10.14 5.68
N LEU A 151 1.65 10.52 6.33
CA LEU A 151 1.63 11.28 7.58
C LEU A 151 0.94 12.62 7.42
N GLN A 152 1.28 13.39 6.39
CA GLN A 152 0.62 14.66 6.09
C GLN A 152 -0.88 14.48 5.81
N ALA A 153 -1.25 13.46 5.04
CA ALA A 153 -2.66 13.15 4.75
C ALA A 153 -3.43 12.80 6.02
N ALA A 154 -2.82 12.05 6.95
CA ALA A 154 -3.41 11.72 8.24
C ALA A 154 -3.65 12.96 9.12
N GLU A 155 -2.68 13.87 9.18
CA GLU A 155 -2.80 15.14 9.91
C GLU A 155 -3.88 16.06 9.32
N GLN A 156 -3.94 16.12 7.99
CA GLN A 156 -4.89 16.97 7.26
C GLN A 156 -6.30 16.38 7.19
N GLY A 157 -6.48 15.13 7.57
CA GLY A 157 -7.73 14.42 7.41
C GLY A 157 -8.14 14.23 5.93
N ALA A 158 -7.18 14.06 5.04
CA ALA A 158 -7.35 14.00 3.59
C ALA A 158 -6.85 12.68 3.01
N THR A 159 -7.16 12.44 1.73
CA THR A 159 -6.53 11.39 0.90
C THR A 159 -5.65 12.07 -0.13
N ALA A 160 -4.45 11.56 -0.33
CA ALA A 160 -3.51 12.04 -1.34
C ALA A 160 -3.41 11.07 -2.52
N LEU A 161 -3.45 11.59 -3.73
CA LEU A 161 -3.06 10.87 -4.93
C LEU A 161 -1.57 11.09 -5.19
N CYS A 162 -0.85 9.99 -5.40
CA CYS A 162 0.60 10.00 -5.62
C CYS A 162 1.00 9.29 -6.91
N GLU A 163 2.15 9.69 -7.42
CA GLU A 163 2.93 8.93 -8.39
C GLU A 163 4.36 8.78 -7.86
N GLN A 164 4.83 7.54 -7.77
CA GLN A 164 6.17 7.22 -7.26
C GLN A 164 6.44 7.83 -5.88
N GLY A 165 5.48 7.72 -4.96
CA GLY A 165 5.59 8.22 -3.60
C GLY A 165 5.46 9.74 -3.47
N ARG A 166 5.22 10.48 -4.54
CA ARG A 166 5.12 11.95 -4.54
C ARG A 166 3.70 12.38 -4.82
N ARG A 167 3.20 13.29 -4.01
CA ARG A 167 1.85 13.84 -4.15
C ARG A 167 1.67 14.55 -5.50
N VAL A 168 0.58 14.24 -6.22
CA VAL A 168 0.16 14.90 -7.48
C VAL A 168 -1.18 15.61 -7.32
N ALA A 169 -2.00 15.21 -6.33
CA ALA A 169 -3.24 15.86 -5.93
C ALA A 169 -3.58 15.61 -4.46
#